data_faf16f27e316b1fd5fdd5814fbdb8735
#
_entry.id   faf16f27e316b1fd5fdd5814fbdb8735
#
_cell.length_a   1.000
_cell.length_b   1.000
_cell.length_c   1.000
_cell.angle_alpha   90.00
_cell.angle_beta   90.00
_cell.angle_gamma   90.00
#
_symmetry.space_group_name_H-M   'P 1'
#
loop_
_entity.id
_entity.type
_entity.pdbx_description
1 polymer ?
#
loop_
_entity_poly.entity_id
_entity_poly.type
_entity_poly.pdbx_seq_one_letter_code
_entity_poly.pdbx_strand_id
1 'polypeptide(L)'
;MNTLTAKLWETTKSVLPIAGVVVLVHFTVVPLPGVLLPRFGLGAIAIIAGLSLFLLGVEVGIAPIGRIMSSTVVKSGRISVVMTLTFVLGFLLTMAEPDILIYAAQVNTLTRGIVSSILLIVVVSAGLAVLLCLGMVRILRGWKLRWVLLASYGLVALLALVAPMQYLAIAFDASGATTGPLTVPVVLAFATGVASMKRDSARSESDAFGLVAIACVGAILALQITSILLHLGALPTTGPTLTPDTTHLFEPLVKHFPMEARSVSLALAPLLALFLIGNFTVFKLHKSATRSVIAGIVMAFLGLTFFLTGANGGFMDVGRTIGVSLALRGSAPLLLAIAFALGFLAVLAEPAVHVLTEQVQEVTSGSVRASAVMAAMALGVGSAVLLSTLRLVIPSLELWHMLLPGYLVAVGLTFVSSELFGGLAFDGGGVAPGPMLTTFVLAFAQGAAAGTPTADVVEDGLGLITMVALMPPIVLQLLGVVFQARARRRTNLRNSDPWSSPTPTDDVDSLASPTACAKSTPRAAAVSAGYQPAETGQGKKENS
;
A
#
# COMPACT_ATOMS: atom_id res chain seq x y z
N MET A 1 4.28 -0.61 -26.74
CA MET A 1 5.03 0.30 -25.84
C MET A 1 6.04 -0.54 -25.06
N ASN A 2 7.30 -0.13 -24.98
CA ASN A 2 8.25 -0.84 -24.11
C ASN A 2 7.77 -0.73 -22.65
N THR A 3 7.99 -1.77 -21.85
CA THR A 3 7.59 -1.80 -20.42
C THR A 3 8.09 -0.57 -19.64
N LEU A 4 9.30 -0.08 -19.94
CA LEU A 4 9.86 1.13 -19.34
C LEU A 4 9.04 2.40 -19.69
N THR A 5 8.64 2.56 -20.96
CA THR A 5 7.83 3.73 -21.35
C THR A 5 6.43 3.72 -20.74
N ALA A 6 5.86 2.52 -20.51
CA ALA A 6 4.60 2.38 -19.78
C ALA A 6 4.75 2.83 -18.32
N LYS A 7 5.82 2.39 -17.63
CA LYS A 7 6.11 2.79 -16.25
C LYS A 7 6.43 4.28 -16.12
N LEU A 8 7.20 4.85 -17.05
CA LEU A 8 7.43 6.31 -17.10
C LEU A 8 6.14 7.10 -17.24
N TRP A 9 5.22 6.64 -18.08
CA TRP A 9 3.93 7.29 -18.25
C TRP A 9 3.05 7.19 -17.00
N GLU A 10 3.04 6.02 -16.36
CA GLU A 10 2.33 5.75 -15.11
C GLU A 10 2.84 6.68 -13.99
N THR A 11 4.15 6.73 -13.76
CA THR A 11 4.73 7.58 -12.71
C THR A 11 4.65 9.07 -13.03
N THR A 12 4.69 9.46 -14.31
CA THR A 12 4.47 10.86 -14.70
C THR A 12 3.05 11.30 -14.32
N LYS A 13 2.05 10.46 -14.58
CA LYS A 13 0.67 10.74 -14.16
C LYS A 13 0.51 10.85 -12.65
N SER A 14 1.34 10.15 -11.87
CA SER A 14 1.32 10.22 -10.40
C SER A 14 1.90 11.53 -9.86
N VAL A 15 2.98 12.02 -10.47
CA VAL A 15 3.68 13.23 -9.99
C VAL A 15 3.04 14.52 -10.51
N LEU A 16 2.54 14.51 -11.75
CA LEU A 16 2.08 15.69 -12.46
C LEU A 16 0.92 16.46 -11.76
N PRO A 17 -0.10 15.80 -11.17
CA PRO A 17 -1.18 16.51 -10.48
C PRO A 17 -0.67 17.32 -9.28
N ILE A 18 0.24 16.73 -8.48
CA ILE A 18 0.84 17.44 -7.34
C ILE A 18 1.73 18.58 -7.82
N ALA A 19 2.53 18.35 -8.87
CA ALA A 19 3.34 19.40 -9.47
C ALA A 19 2.47 20.56 -9.99
N GLY A 20 1.33 20.25 -10.60
CA GLY A 20 0.35 21.25 -11.02
C GLY A 20 -0.19 22.09 -9.87
N VAL A 21 -0.53 21.46 -8.74
CA VAL A 21 -0.95 22.19 -7.52
C VAL A 21 0.17 23.08 -7.00
N VAL A 22 1.40 22.60 -6.94
CA VAL A 22 2.55 23.40 -6.48
C VAL A 22 2.75 24.64 -7.35
N VAL A 23 2.73 24.47 -8.67
CA VAL A 23 2.84 25.58 -9.62
C VAL A 23 1.69 26.56 -9.45
N LEU A 24 0.45 26.07 -9.35
CA LEU A 24 -0.72 26.91 -9.12
C LEU A 24 -0.59 27.71 -7.81
N VAL A 25 -0.24 27.03 -6.71
CA VAL A 25 -0.08 27.67 -5.39
C VAL A 25 1.06 28.68 -5.41
N HIS A 26 2.17 28.39 -6.11
CA HIS A 26 3.29 29.33 -6.28
C HIS A 26 2.85 30.66 -6.91
N PHE A 27 2.09 30.61 -7.99
CA PHE A 27 1.69 31.82 -8.71
C PHE A 27 0.48 32.55 -8.11
N THR A 28 -0.35 31.86 -7.31
CA THR A 28 -1.60 32.46 -6.80
C THR A 28 -1.56 32.79 -5.32
N VAL A 29 -0.90 31.95 -4.51
CA VAL A 29 -1.03 32.01 -3.04
C VAL A 29 0.32 32.19 -2.33
N VAL A 30 1.27 31.30 -2.57
CA VAL A 30 2.55 31.25 -1.83
C VAL A 30 3.71 31.29 -2.81
N PRO A 31 4.29 32.47 -3.10
CA PRO A 31 5.48 32.55 -3.93
C PRO A 31 6.64 31.83 -3.21
N LEU A 32 7.17 30.78 -3.84
CA LEU A 32 8.29 30.01 -3.32
C LEU A 32 9.59 30.83 -3.45
N PRO A 33 10.40 30.92 -2.41
CA PRO A 33 11.61 31.71 -2.42
C PRO A 33 12.75 31.06 -3.20
N GLY A 34 13.58 31.89 -3.84
CA GLY A 34 14.85 31.50 -4.46
C GLY A 34 14.72 30.38 -5.50
N VAL A 35 15.54 29.35 -5.35
CA VAL A 35 15.64 28.22 -6.28
C VAL A 35 14.71 27.04 -5.94
N LEU A 36 13.79 27.20 -4.98
CA LEU A 36 12.93 26.08 -4.54
C LEU A 36 12.06 25.51 -5.64
N LEU A 37 11.43 26.35 -6.47
CA LEU A 37 10.59 25.86 -7.57
C LEU A 37 11.39 25.11 -8.65
N PRO A 38 12.52 25.62 -9.18
CA PRO A 38 13.37 24.84 -10.07
C PRO A 38 13.90 23.54 -9.44
N ARG A 39 14.29 23.58 -8.16
CA ARG A 39 14.75 22.39 -7.42
C ARG A 39 13.64 21.36 -7.26
N PHE A 40 12.41 21.80 -7.01
CA PHE A 40 11.24 20.92 -7.02
C PHE A 40 11.07 20.23 -8.37
N GLY A 41 11.22 20.98 -9.48
CA GLY A 41 11.16 20.40 -10.82
C GLY A 41 12.21 19.32 -11.06
N LEU A 42 13.46 19.55 -10.63
CA LEU A 42 14.53 18.54 -10.68
C LEU A 42 14.21 17.33 -9.80
N GLY A 43 13.69 17.56 -8.59
CA GLY A 43 13.23 16.51 -7.69
C GLY A 43 12.10 15.68 -8.32
N ALA A 44 11.13 16.32 -8.96
CA ALA A 44 10.04 15.64 -9.66
C ALA A 44 10.55 14.76 -10.80
N ILE A 45 11.52 15.23 -11.60
CA ILE A 45 12.15 14.43 -12.65
C ILE A 45 12.88 13.22 -12.05
N ALA A 46 13.64 13.43 -10.96
CA ALA A 46 14.32 12.34 -10.26
C ALA A 46 13.36 11.31 -9.68
N ILE A 47 12.21 11.77 -9.13
CA ILE A 47 11.13 10.90 -8.63
C ILE A 47 10.51 10.09 -9.77
N ILE A 48 10.16 10.72 -10.90
CA ILE A 48 9.56 10.04 -12.05
C ILE A 48 10.51 8.97 -12.60
N ALA A 49 11.76 9.33 -12.86
CA ALA A 49 12.76 8.40 -13.38
C ALA A 49 13.07 7.29 -12.37
N GLY A 50 13.25 7.67 -11.10
CA GLY A 50 13.58 6.76 -10.01
C GLY A 50 12.45 5.75 -9.74
N LEU A 51 11.22 6.22 -9.56
CA LEU A 51 10.08 5.35 -9.29
C LEU A 51 9.77 4.41 -10.46
N SER A 52 9.90 4.90 -11.71
CA SER A 52 9.72 4.08 -12.91
C SER A 52 10.74 2.95 -12.99
N LEU A 53 12.01 3.27 -12.72
CA LEU A 53 13.08 2.28 -12.73
C LEU A 53 12.95 1.30 -11.56
N PHE A 54 12.53 1.78 -10.39
CA PHE A 54 12.24 0.96 -9.22
C PHE A 54 11.13 -0.04 -9.48
N LEU A 55 9.97 0.42 -9.99
CA LEU A 55 8.83 -0.45 -10.30
C LEU A 55 9.18 -1.52 -11.35
N LEU A 56 9.96 -1.14 -12.37
CA LEU A 56 10.46 -2.10 -13.35
C LEU A 56 11.42 -3.11 -12.71
N GLY A 57 12.30 -2.66 -11.83
CA GLY A 57 13.21 -3.51 -11.06
C GLY A 57 12.46 -4.49 -10.15
N VAL A 58 11.39 -4.05 -9.50
CA VAL A 58 10.51 -4.90 -8.68
C VAL A 58 9.85 -5.98 -9.55
N GLU A 59 9.28 -5.61 -10.69
CA GLU A 59 8.60 -6.53 -11.59
C GLU A 59 9.53 -7.60 -12.17
N VAL A 60 10.76 -7.20 -12.58
CA VAL A 60 11.75 -8.09 -13.20
C VAL A 60 12.53 -8.91 -12.17
N GLY A 61 12.82 -8.32 -11.00
CA GLY A 61 13.73 -8.92 -10.01
C GLY A 61 13.03 -9.46 -8.78
N ILE A 62 12.19 -8.67 -8.13
CA ILE A 62 11.68 -9.00 -6.79
C ILE A 62 10.40 -9.84 -6.85
N ALA A 63 9.45 -9.50 -7.71
CA ALA A 63 8.21 -10.25 -7.87
C ALA A 63 8.43 -11.73 -8.26
N PRO A 64 9.42 -12.08 -9.11
CA PRO A 64 9.77 -13.49 -9.34
C PRO A 64 10.22 -14.24 -8.09
N ILE A 65 10.91 -13.58 -7.15
CA ILE A 65 11.33 -14.21 -5.88
C ILE A 65 10.10 -14.67 -5.10
N GLY A 66 9.07 -13.83 -4.98
CA GLY A 66 7.81 -14.18 -4.32
C GLY A 66 7.14 -15.41 -4.96
N ARG A 67 7.07 -15.46 -6.30
CA ARG A 67 6.51 -16.61 -7.04
C ARG A 67 7.31 -17.90 -6.83
N ILE A 68 8.64 -17.82 -6.84
CA ILE A 68 9.53 -18.98 -6.60
C ILE A 68 9.35 -19.48 -5.17
N MET A 69 9.33 -18.58 -4.19
CA MET A 69 9.10 -18.94 -2.79
C MET A 69 7.72 -19.58 -2.59
N SER A 70 6.67 -19.02 -3.20
CA SER A 70 5.32 -19.59 -3.21
C SER A 70 5.31 -21.02 -3.75
N SER A 71 5.94 -21.28 -4.91
CA SER A 71 6.03 -22.62 -5.49
C SER A 71 6.80 -23.60 -4.60
N THR A 72 7.82 -23.13 -3.89
CA THR A 72 8.60 -23.92 -2.93
C THR A 72 7.75 -24.32 -1.72
N VAL A 73 6.94 -23.40 -1.22
CA VAL A 73 5.98 -23.65 -0.13
C VAL A 73 4.97 -24.72 -0.53
N VAL A 74 4.33 -24.54 -1.69
CA VAL A 74 3.34 -25.51 -2.21
C VAL A 74 3.95 -26.91 -2.33
N LYS A 75 5.16 -27.02 -2.85
CA LYS A 75 5.87 -28.32 -2.99
C LYS A 75 6.23 -28.95 -1.65
N SER A 76 6.56 -28.15 -0.63
CA SER A 76 6.98 -28.69 0.68
C SER A 76 5.83 -29.27 1.50
N GLY A 77 4.62 -28.73 1.38
CA GLY A 77 3.45 -29.12 2.15
C GLY A 77 3.56 -28.94 3.68
N ARG A 78 4.67 -28.34 4.16
CA ARG A 78 4.96 -28.19 5.60
C ARG A 78 4.64 -26.80 6.10
N ILE A 79 3.80 -26.69 7.13
CA ILE A 79 3.41 -25.41 7.75
C ILE A 79 4.63 -24.63 8.27
N SER A 80 5.64 -25.32 8.84
CA SER A 80 6.86 -24.66 9.31
C SER A 80 7.61 -23.93 8.20
N VAL A 81 7.70 -24.53 7.00
CA VAL A 81 8.32 -23.89 5.83
C VAL A 81 7.50 -22.69 5.38
N VAL A 82 6.16 -22.81 5.37
CA VAL A 82 5.26 -21.68 5.07
C VAL A 82 5.54 -20.53 6.02
N MET A 83 5.55 -20.77 7.33
CA MET A 83 5.74 -19.73 8.35
C MET A 83 7.13 -19.07 8.26
N THR A 84 8.19 -19.88 8.14
CA THR A 84 9.56 -19.32 8.03
C THR A 84 9.72 -18.46 6.78
N LEU A 85 9.26 -18.94 5.63
CA LEU A 85 9.37 -18.18 4.38
C LEU A 85 8.47 -16.94 4.40
N THR A 86 7.27 -17.01 4.99
CA THR A 86 6.39 -15.85 5.17
C THR A 86 7.05 -14.79 6.04
N PHE A 87 7.62 -15.19 7.18
CA PHE A 87 8.30 -14.28 8.09
C PHE A 87 9.48 -13.59 7.41
N VAL A 88 10.38 -14.37 6.82
CA VAL A 88 11.58 -13.84 6.15
C VAL A 88 11.21 -12.93 4.99
N LEU A 89 10.25 -13.35 4.16
CA LEU A 89 9.80 -12.57 3.02
C LEU A 89 9.14 -11.26 3.48
N GLY A 90 8.18 -11.33 4.41
CA GLY A 90 7.49 -10.15 4.93
C GLY A 90 8.45 -9.16 5.58
N PHE A 91 9.39 -9.65 6.40
CA PHE A 91 10.40 -8.83 7.05
C PHE A 91 11.29 -8.09 6.04
N LEU A 92 11.85 -8.82 5.06
CA LEU A 92 12.78 -8.24 4.10
C LEU A 92 12.10 -7.30 3.08
N LEU A 93 10.89 -7.63 2.65
CA LEU A 93 10.14 -6.75 1.75
C LEU A 93 9.81 -5.42 2.43
N THR A 94 9.34 -5.48 3.68
CA THR A 94 9.01 -4.26 4.42
C THR A 94 10.24 -3.40 4.69
N MET A 95 11.40 -4.00 5.01
CA MET A 95 12.66 -3.25 5.16
C MET A 95 13.08 -2.52 3.88
N ALA A 96 12.72 -3.06 2.72
CA ALA A 96 13.08 -2.51 1.41
C ALA A 96 11.99 -1.60 0.82
N GLU A 97 10.87 -1.38 1.53
CA GLU A 97 9.77 -0.54 1.06
C GLU A 97 10.17 0.94 1.05
N PRO A 98 10.01 1.67 -0.06
CA PRO A 98 10.37 3.08 -0.16
C PRO A 98 9.72 3.96 0.90
N ASP A 99 8.43 3.76 1.13
CA ASP A 99 7.60 4.61 1.97
C ASP A 99 8.02 4.55 3.43
N ILE A 100 8.38 3.35 3.95
CA ILE A 100 8.86 3.23 5.33
C ILE A 100 10.26 3.82 5.50
N LEU A 101 11.13 3.76 4.47
CA LEU A 101 12.45 4.38 4.50
C LEU A 101 12.33 5.90 4.64
N ILE A 102 11.46 6.53 3.85
CA ILE A 102 11.17 7.97 3.92
C ILE A 102 10.57 8.32 5.26
N TYR A 103 9.52 7.60 5.68
CA TYR A 103 8.84 7.85 6.93
C TYR A 103 9.78 7.75 8.13
N ALA A 104 10.60 6.71 8.19
CA ALA A 104 11.57 6.51 9.26
C ALA A 104 12.63 7.62 9.31
N ALA A 105 13.08 8.13 8.17
CA ALA A 105 13.99 9.27 8.10
C ALA A 105 13.31 10.55 8.62
N GLN A 106 12.06 10.80 8.29
CA GLN A 106 11.29 11.94 8.78
C GLN A 106 11.07 11.86 10.29
N VAL A 107 10.63 10.70 10.81
CA VAL A 107 10.46 10.50 12.26
C VAL A 107 11.77 10.69 13.02
N ASN A 108 12.87 10.13 12.51
CA ASN A 108 14.20 10.34 13.10
C ASN A 108 14.56 11.82 13.18
N THR A 109 14.32 12.56 12.12
CA THR A 109 14.59 14.02 12.07
C THR A 109 13.70 14.78 13.04
N LEU A 110 12.39 14.53 13.05
CA LEU A 110 11.42 15.20 13.92
C LEU A 110 11.68 14.90 15.40
N THR A 111 12.04 13.68 15.74
CA THR A 111 12.34 13.25 17.10
C THR A 111 13.78 13.53 17.53
N ARG A 112 14.57 14.23 16.70
CA ARG A 112 15.99 14.56 16.95
C ARG A 112 16.84 13.32 17.28
N GLY A 113 16.53 12.19 16.63
CA GLY A 113 17.28 10.94 16.79
C GLY A 113 16.82 10.05 17.96
N ILE A 114 15.83 10.46 18.78
CA ILE A 114 15.28 9.62 19.85
C ILE A 114 14.71 8.33 19.27
N VAL A 115 13.94 8.43 18.18
CA VAL A 115 13.50 7.28 17.40
C VAL A 115 14.44 7.10 16.21
N SER A 116 15.36 6.17 16.31
CA SER A 116 16.29 5.85 15.22
C SER A 116 15.55 5.25 14.02
N SER A 117 15.89 5.70 12.79
CA SER A 117 15.32 5.14 11.55
C SER A 117 15.48 3.63 11.47
N ILE A 118 16.65 3.09 11.83
CA ILE A 118 16.94 1.65 11.80
C ILE A 118 16.04 0.91 12.79
N LEU A 119 15.93 1.40 14.03
CA LEU A 119 15.06 0.80 15.04
C LEU A 119 13.61 0.74 14.54
N LEU A 120 13.09 1.86 14.02
CA LEU A 120 11.73 1.94 13.51
C LEU A 120 11.50 0.93 12.38
N ILE A 121 12.38 0.90 11.38
CA ILE A 121 12.26 -0.03 10.24
C ILE A 121 12.29 -1.48 10.70
N VAL A 122 13.23 -1.86 11.57
CA VAL A 122 13.38 -3.25 12.05
C VAL A 122 12.19 -3.69 12.87
N VAL A 123 11.73 -2.85 13.82
CA VAL A 123 10.58 -3.16 14.69
C VAL A 123 9.30 -3.31 13.88
N VAL A 124 9.04 -2.37 12.99
CA VAL A 124 7.85 -2.36 12.12
C VAL A 124 7.87 -3.57 11.19
N SER A 125 9.01 -3.87 10.56
CA SER A 125 9.16 -5.04 9.66
C SER A 125 8.97 -6.35 10.41
N ALA A 126 9.49 -6.47 11.63
CA ALA A 126 9.30 -7.66 12.48
C ALA A 126 7.83 -7.84 12.86
N GLY A 127 7.16 -6.77 13.29
CA GLY A 127 5.74 -6.80 13.63
C GLY A 127 4.86 -7.20 12.46
N LEU A 128 5.08 -6.58 11.29
CA LEU A 128 4.38 -6.93 10.06
C LEU A 128 4.60 -8.40 9.71
N ALA A 129 5.83 -8.90 9.74
CA ALA A 129 6.17 -10.28 9.41
C ALA A 129 5.49 -11.29 10.35
N VAL A 130 5.40 -10.99 11.65
CA VAL A 130 4.71 -11.85 12.63
C VAL A 130 3.21 -11.94 12.32
N LEU A 131 2.55 -10.79 12.12
CA LEU A 131 1.12 -10.79 11.82
C LEU A 131 0.81 -11.28 10.40
N LEU A 132 1.74 -11.13 9.46
CA LEU A 132 1.65 -11.77 8.15
C LEU A 132 1.62 -13.30 8.29
N CYS A 133 2.43 -13.88 9.18
CA CYS A 133 2.36 -15.31 9.52
C CYS A 133 0.99 -15.68 10.11
N LEU A 134 0.43 -14.87 11.00
CA LEU A 134 -0.92 -15.07 11.52
C LEU A 134 -1.96 -15.06 10.40
N GLY A 135 -1.85 -14.11 9.47
CA GLY A 135 -2.69 -14.03 8.28
C GLY A 135 -2.61 -15.28 7.39
N MET A 136 -1.40 -15.87 7.23
CA MET A 136 -1.25 -17.14 6.52
C MET A 136 -1.89 -18.30 7.27
N VAL A 137 -1.76 -18.35 8.61
CA VAL A 137 -2.48 -19.35 9.43
C VAL A 137 -4.00 -19.18 9.28
N ARG A 138 -4.51 -17.94 9.24
CA ARG A 138 -5.92 -17.66 8.97
C ARG A 138 -6.36 -18.28 7.63
N ILE A 139 -5.60 -18.04 6.56
CA ILE A 139 -5.89 -18.60 5.23
C ILE A 139 -5.93 -20.14 5.33
N LEU A 140 -4.91 -20.78 5.90
CA LEU A 140 -4.82 -22.23 5.98
C LEU A 140 -5.94 -22.86 6.83
N ARG A 141 -6.33 -22.21 7.93
CA ARG A 141 -7.38 -22.69 8.84
C ARG A 141 -8.80 -22.24 8.46
N GLY A 142 -8.94 -21.31 7.52
CA GLY A 142 -10.24 -20.78 7.10
C GLY A 142 -10.92 -19.92 8.16
N TRP A 143 -10.16 -19.20 8.99
CA TRP A 143 -10.74 -18.29 9.97
C TRP A 143 -11.37 -17.08 9.30
N LYS A 144 -12.53 -16.65 9.77
CA LYS A 144 -13.23 -15.48 9.24
C LYS A 144 -12.43 -14.21 9.53
N LEU A 145 -12.19 -13.38 8.52
CA LEU A 145 -11.41 -12.15 8.61
C LEU A 145 -11.88 -11.21 9.72
N ARG A 146 -13.20 -11.01 9.83
CA ARG A 146 -13.82 -10.10 10.81
C ARG A 146 -13.40 -10.37 12.26
N TRP A 147 -13.26 -11.64 12.66
CA TRP A 147 -12.87 -11.99 14.02
C TRP A 147 -11.38 -11.74 14.26
N VAL A 148 -10.55 -12.00 13.26
CA VAL A 148 -9.11 -11.71 13.35
C VAL A 148 -8.87 -10.22 13.42
N LEU A 149 -9.55 -9.41 12.59
CA LEU A 149 -9.45 -7.94 12.66
C LEU A 149 -9.97 -7.41 14.00
N LEU A 150 -11.14 -7.89 14.48
CA LEU A 150 -11.68 -7.47 15.77
C LEU A 150 -10.70 -7.77 16.92
N ALA A 151 -10.12 -8.97 16.96
CA ALA A 151 -9.15 -9.34 17.99
C ALA A 151 -7.86 -8.50 17.88
N SER A 152 -7.36 -8.28 16.66
CA SER A 152 -6.13 -7.54 16.42
C SER A 152 -6.29 -6.05 16.74
N TYR A 153 -7.33 -5.38 16.26
CA TYR A 153 -7.61 -3.97 16.59
C TYR A 153 -8.05 -3.81 18.05
N GLY A 154 -8.73 -4.81 18.64
CA GLY A 154 -9.01 -4.83 20.07
C GLY A 154 -7.74 -4.84 20.92
N LEU A 155 -6.73 -5.62 20.51
CA LEU A 155 -5.42 -5.62 21.18
C LEU A 155 -4.69 -4.28 20.99
N VAL A 156 -4.74 -3.67 19.79
CA VAL A 156 -4.21 -2.32 19.55
C VAL A 156 -4.86 -1.31 20.48
N ALA A 157 -6.19 -1.34 20.62
CA ALA A 157 -6.91 -0.43 21.50
C ALA A 157 -6.54 -0.62 22.97
N LEU A 158 -6.37 -1.86 23.43
CA LEU A 158 -5.91 -2.15 24.79
C LEU A 158 -4.49 -1.62 25.07
N LEU A 159 -3.57 -1.84 24.13
CA LEU A 159 -2.20 -1.32 24.26
C LEU A 159 -2.15 0.22 24.16
N ALA A 160 -3.06 0.84 23.39
CA ALA A 160 -3.16 2.29 23.29
C ALA A 160 -3.52 2.98 24.62
N LEU A 161 -4.16 2.26 25.55
CA LEU A 161 -4.44 2.80 26.90
C LEU A 161 -3.17 2.99 27.74
N VAL A 162 -2.10 2.29 27.40
CA VAL A 162 -0.83 2.29 28.15
C VAL A 162 0.29 2.98 27.37
N ALA A 163 0.24 2.93 26.04
CA ALA A 163 1.25 3.51 25.17
C ALA A 163 1.20 5.06 25.20
N PRO A 164 2.37 5.74 25.21
CA PRO A 164 2.39 7.21 25.15
C PRO A 164 1.77 7.70 23.82
N MET A 165 0.93 8.74 23.88
CA MET A 165 0.13 9.24 22.77
C MET A 165 0.97 9.62 21.53
N GLN A 166 2.14 10.23 21.74
CA GLN A 166 3.05 10.63 20.67
C GLN A 166 3.54 9.42 19.84
N TYR A 167 3.80 8.28 20.50
CA TYR A 167 4.18 7.04 19.79
C TYR A 167 3.02 6.36 19.10
N LEU A 168 1.78 6.64 19.51
CA LEU A 168 0.59 6.13 18.84
C LEU A 168 0.50 6.65 17.39
N ALA A 169 0.66 7.96 17.20
CA ALA A 169 0.69 8.56 15.87
C ALA A 169 1.79 7.95 14.99
N ILE A 170 3.01 7.79 15.57
CA ILE A 170 4.14 7.16 14.87
C ILE A 170 3.82 5.71 14.49
N ALA A 171 3.23 4.94 15.40
CA ALA A 171 2.93 3.51 15.18
C ALA A 171 1.90 3.31 14.06
N PHE A 172 0.85 4.09 14.08
CA PHE A 172 -0.20 3.99 13.07
C PHE A 172 0.28 4.50 11.70
N ASP A 173 0.99 5.63 11.63
CA ASP A 173 1.54 6.16 10.38
C ASP A 173 2.57 5.21 9.78
N ALA A 174 3.46 4.64 10.61
CA ALA A 174 4.41 3.63 10.17
C ALA A 174 3.71 2.42 9.55
N SER A 175 2.59 1.99 10.13
CA SER A 175 1.78 0.89 9.57
C SER A 175 1.29 1.20 8.16
N GLY A 176 0.78 2.41 7.92
CA GLY A 176 0.36 2.84 6.57
C GLY A 176 1.51 2.93 5.57
N ALA A 177 2.72 3.23 6.04
CA ALA A 177 3.92 3.31 5.19
C ALA A 177 4.61 1.95 4.92
N THR A 178 4.13 0.84 5.50
CA THR A 178 4.75 -0.50 5.33
C THR A 178 4.32 -1.24 4.08
N THR A 179 3.23 -0.84 3.48
CA THR A 179 2.59 -1.58 2.39
C THR A 179 2.45 -0.69 1.18
N GLY A 180 3.37 -0.81 0.28
CA GLY A 180 3.46 -0.01 -0.93
C GLY A 180 3.67 -0.86 -2.19
N PRO A 181 4.25 -0.28 -3.23
CA PRO A 181 4.35 -0.90 -4.55
C PRO A 181 5.23 -2.15 -4.61
N LEU A 182 6.07 -2.40 -3.60
CA LEU A 182 6.91 -3.59 -3.52
C LEU A 182 6.22 -4.70 -2.74
N THR A 183 5.72 -4.41 -1.55
CA THR A 183 5.24 -5.41 -0.60
C THR A 183 3.93 -6.04 -1.04
N VAL A 184 2.95 -5.24 -1.48
CA VAL A 184 1.60 -5.71 -1.79
C VAL A 184 1.56 -6.76 -2.90
N PRO A 185 2.15 -6.53 -4.10
CA PRO A 185 2.09 -7.52 -5.19
C PRO A 185 2.77 -8.84 -4.82
N VAL A 186 3.89 -8.79 -4.09
CA VAL A 186 4.67 -9.98 -3.73
C VAL A 186 3.95 -10.78 -2.65
N VAL A 187 3.40 -10.12 -1.63
CA VAL A 187 2.63 -10.77 -0.55
C VAL A 187 1.34 -11.40 -1.10
N LEU A 188 0.61 -10.72 -1.99
CA LEU A 188 -0.59 -11.29 -2.61
C LEU A 188 -0.25 -12.47 -3.52
N ALA A 189 0.81 -12.40 -4.33
CA ALA A 189 1.25 -13.52 -5.15
C ALA A 189 1.68 -14.73 -4.30
N PHE A 190 2.28 -14.48 -3.14
CA PHE A 190 2.63 -15.52 -2.18
C PHE A 190 1.37 -16.11 -1.51
N ALA A 191 0.43 -15.27 -1.11
CA ALA A 191 -0.82 -15.67 -0.47
C ALA A 191 -1.71 -16.52 -1.38
N THR A 192 -1.85 -16.15 -2.66
CA THR A 192 -2.60 -16.94 -3.64
C THR A 192 -1.99 -18.33 -3.84
N GLY A 193 -0.65 -18.43 -3.84
CA GLY A 193 0.03 -19.71 -3.88
C GLY A 193 -0.20 -20.56 -2.61
N VAL A 194 -0.20 -19.96 -1.42
CA VAL A 194 -0.53 -20.67 -0.17
C VAL A 194 -2.02 -21.08 -0.16
N ALA A 195 -2.90 -20.20 -0.62
CA ALA A 195 -4.33 -20.49 -0.71
C ALA A 195 -4.64 -21.66 -1.66
N SER A 196 -3.88 -21.82 -2.76
CA SER A 196 -4.02 -22.94 -3.69
C SER A 196 -3.67 -24.32 -3.07
N MET A 197 -3.04 -24.37 -1.90
CA MET A 197 -2.83 -25.62 -1.15
C MET A 197 -4.14 -26.19 -0.57
N LYS A 198 -5.20 -25.39 -0.49
CA LYS A 198 -6.53 -25.85 -0.09
C LYS A 198 -7.24 -26.54 -1.28
N ARG A 199 -8.03 -27.59 -0.98
CA ARG A 199 -8.81 -28.33 -1.99
C ARG A 199 -10.01 -27.56 -2.57
N ASP A 200 -10.50 -26.51 -1.91
CA ASP A 200 -11.66 -25.70 -2.35
C ASP A 200 -11.20 -24.47 -3.13
N SER A 201 -11.07 -24.60 -4.44
CA SER A 201 -10.55 -23.56 -5.34
C SER A 201 -11.41 -22.28 -5.42
N ALA A 202 -12.72 -22.37 -5.28
CA ALA A 202 -13.63 -21.22 -5.41
C ALA A 202 -13.57 -20.24 -4.22
N ARG A 203 -13.16 -20.69 -3.03
CA ARG A 203 -12.95 -19.84 -1.83
C ARG A 203 -11.52 -19.34 -1.68
N SER A 204 -10.58 -19.91 -2.41
CA SER A 204 -9.15 -19.64 -2.19
C SER A 204 -8.74 -18.22 -2.58
N GLU A 205 -9.33 -17.63 -3.62
CA GLU A 205 -9.03 -16.26 -4.04
C GLU A 205 -9.59 -15.22 -3.06
N SER A 206 -10.83 -15.43 -2.59
CA SER A 206 -11.42 -14.51 -1.60
C SER A 206 -10.73 -14.55 -0.24
N ASP A 207 -10.15 -15.72 0.13
CA ASP A 207 -9.41 -15.89 1.39
C ASP A 207 -8.05 -15.16 1.40
N ALA A 208 -7.49 -14.82 0.25
CA ALA A 208 -6.24 -14.06 0.16
C ALA A 208 -6.42 -12.58 0.56
N PHE A 209 -7.62 -12.02 0.40
CA PHE A 209 -7.89 -10.64 0.80
C PHE A 209 -7.95 -10.46 2.32
N GLY A 210 -7.57 -9.28 2.78
CA GLY A 210 -7.45 -8.93 4.19
C GLY A 210 -6.13 -9.37 4.82
N LEU A 211 -5.20 -9.93 4.04
CA LEU A 211 -3.89 -10.35 4.52
C LEU A 211 -2.98 -9.15 4.83
N VAL A 212 -2.97 -8.18 3.92
CA VAL A 212 -2.21 -6.94 4.08
C VAL A 212 -2.69 -6.19 5.31
N ALA A 213 -4.01 -6.11 5.50
CA ALA A 213 -4.61 -5.49 6.67
C ALA A 213 -4.14 -6.10 7.99
N ILE A 214 -4.14 -7.45 8.10
CA ILE A 214 -3.63 -8.14 9.29
C ILE A 214 -2.15 -7.82 9.51
N ALA A 215 -1.36 -7.82 8.44
CA ALA A 215 0.06 -7.51 8.51
C ALA A 215 0.33 -6.07 9.00
N CYS A 216 -0.44 -5.08 8.53
CA CYS A 216 -0.37 -3.68 8.96
C CYS A 216 -0.60 -3.52 10.47
N VAL A 217 -1.55 -4.24 11.04
CA VAL A 217 -1.77 -4.22 12.50
C VAL A 217 -0.54 -4.69 13.26
N GLY A 218 0.25 -5.61 12.70
CA GLY A 218 1.51 -6.06 13.28
C GLY A 218 2.54 -4.95 13.47
N ALA A 219 2.63 -4.05 12.51
CA ALA A 219 3.50 -2.88 12.61
C ALA A 219 3.08 -1.96 13.77
N ILE A 220 1.77 -1.71 13.94
CA ILE A 220 1.23 -0.91 15.05
C ILE A 220 1.58 -1.54 16.39
N LEU A 221 1.24 -2.84 16.55
CA LEU A 221 1.48 -3.57 17.80
C LEU A 221 2.96 -3.58 18.18
N ALA A 222 3.84 -3.83 17.21
CA ALA A 222 5.28 -3.89 17.46
C ALA A 222 5.83 -2.55 17.98
N LEU A 223 5.42 -1.43 17.40
CA LEU A 223 5.84 -0.10 17.87
C LEU A 223 5.22 0.26 19.21
N GLN A 224 3.95 -0.03 19.45
CA GLN A 224 3.33 0.18 20.76
C GLN A 224 4.03 -0.64 21.85
N ILE A 225 4.28 -1.93 21.61
CA ILE A 225 5.01 -2.79 22.55
C ILE A 225 6.42 -2.25 22.78
N THR A 226 7.12 -1.84 21.72
CA THR A 226 8.48 -1.29 21.84
C THR A 226 8.49 0.01 22.64
N SER A 227 7.54 0.92 22.41
CA SER A 227 7.45 2.18 23.15
C SER A 227 7.20 1.97 24.64
N ILE A 228 6.38 0.96 24.99
CA ILE A 228 6.10 0.59 26.38
C ILE A 228 7.32 -0.08 27.02
N LEU A 229 7.93 -1.08 26.38
CA LEU A 229 9.04 -1.87 26.94
C LEU A 229 10.32 -1.06 27.10
N LEU A 230 10.64 -0.21 26.14
CA LEU A 230 11.85 0.61 26.20
C LEU A 230 11.66 1.91 27.00
N HIS A 231 10.46 2.14 27.57
CA HIS A 231 10.14 3.36 28.30
C HIS A 231 10.65 4.61 27.56
N LEU A 232 10.38 4.66 26.24
CA LEU A 232 10.84 5.74 25.41
C LEU A 232 10.35 7.07 25.98
N GLY A 233 11.28 8.00 26.22
CA GLY A 233 10.99 9.29 26.85
C GLY A 233 10.03 10.17 26.04
N ALA A 234 9.59 11.26 26.63
CA ALA A 234 8.76 12.24 25.94
C ALA A 234 9.51 12.79 24.70
N LEU A 235 8.79 12.87 23.60
CA LEU A 235 9.33 13.43 22.36
C LEU A 235 9.38 14.96 22.46
N PRO A 236 10.30 15.62 21.73
CA PRO A 236 10.37 17.08 21.73
C PRO A 236 9.10 17.66 21.08
N THR A 237 8.44 18.57 21.77
CA THR A 237 7.24 19.26 21.29
C THR A 237 7.53 20.22 20.14
N THR A 238 8.75 20.79 20.13
CA THR A 238 9.21 21.64 19.03
C THR A 238 10.08 20.83 18.08
N GLY A 239 9.59 20.60 16.87
CA GLY A 239 10.39 20.02 15.79
C GLY A 239 11.64 20.87 15.48
N PRO A 240 12.63 20.30 14.80
CA PRO A 240 13.76 21.09 14.32
C PRO A 240 13.26 22.16 13.36
N THR A 241 13.84 23.36 13.44
CA THR A 241 13.63 24.41 12.42
C THR A 241 14.23 23.95 11.11
N LEU A 242 13.42 23.31 10.30
CA LEU A 242 13.81 22.84 8.97
C LEU A 242 13.65 24.01 7.98
N THR A 243 14.63 24.92 8.00
CA THR A 243 14.70 25.98 6.98
C THR A 243 15.27 25.38 5.70
N PRO A 244 14.51 25.37 4.61
CA PRO A 244 15.02 24.87 3.33
C PRO A 244 16.15 25.77 2.84
N ASP A 245 17.18 25.18 2.25
CA ASP A 245 18.18 25.95 1.53
C ASP A 245 17.54 26.59 0.30
N THR A 246 17.53 27.91 0.23
CA THR A 246 16.93 28.68 -0.86
C THR A 246 17.97 29.18 -1.87
N THR A 247 19.24 28.84 -1.69
CA THR A 247 20.36 29.41 -2.47
C THR A 247 20.96 28.44 -3.47
N HIS A 248 21.05 27.15 -3.12
CA HIS A 248 21.71 26.15 -3.93
C HIS A 248 20.73 25.24 -4.67
N LEU A 249 20.85 25.17 -6.00
CA LEU A 249 19.95 24.35 -6.83
C LEU A 249 20.27 22.86 -6.76
N PHE A 250 21.54 22.49 -6.93
CA PHE A 250 21.97 21.10 -7.06
C PHE A 250 22.55 20.50 -5.77
N GLU A 251 23.10 21.32 -4.88
CA GLU A 251 23.81 20.87 -3.68
C GLU A 251 22.97 19.91 -2.82
N PRO A 252 21.69 20.17 -2.50
CA PRO A 252 20.87 19.25 -1.72
C PRO A 252 20.72 17.88 -2.39
N LEU A 253 20.49 17.85 -3.72
CA LEU A 253 20.37 16.60 -4.48
C LEU A 253 21.67 15.79 -4.46
N VAL A 254 22.81 16.46 -4.69
CA VAL A 254 24.12 15.81 -4.68
C VAL A 254 24.48 15.29 -3.29
N LYS A 255 24.14 16.03 -2.24
CA LYS A 255 24.39 15.64 -0.85
C LYS A 255 23.54 14.44 -0.42
N HIS A 256 22.26 14.39 -0.81
CA HIS A 256 21.39 13.28 -0.47
C HIS A 256 21.72 12.01 -1.22
N PHE A 257 22.22 12.07 -2.46
CA PHE A 257 22.45 10.89 -3.28
C PHE A 257 23.32 9.79 -2.60
N PRO A 258 24.52 10.07 -2.05
CA PRO A 258 25.33 9.03 -1.40
C PRO A 258 24.70 8.53 -0.09
N MET A 259 23.95 9.39 0.63
CA MET A 259 23.24 8.99 1.85
C MET A 259 22.14 7.99 1.52
N GLU A 260 21.35 8.29 0.50
CA GLU A 260 20.24 7.41 0.06
C GLU A 260 20.77 6.13 -0.56
N ALA A 261 21.85 6.20 -1.37
CA ALA A 261 22.48 5.00 -1.91
C ALA A 261 22.95 4.04 -0.81
N ARG A 262 23.48 4.57 0.31
CA ARG A 262 23.86 3.77 1.47
C ARG A 262 22.62 3.15 2.15
N SER A 263 21.57 3.93 2.39
CA SER A 263 20.32 3.47 3.02
C SER A 263 19.67 2.37 2.20
N VAL A 264 19.55 2.56 0.89
CA VAL A 264 18.99 1.59 -0.06
C VAL A 264 19.85 0.33 -0.14
N SER A 265 21.19 0.46 -0.11
CA SER A 265 22.08 -0.70 -0.07
C SER A 265 21.82 -1.57 1.16
N LEU A 266 21.70 -0.95 2.33
CA LEU A 266 21.41 -1.67 3.57
C LEU A 266 20.02 -2.34 3.57
N ALA A 267 19.04 -1.71 2.93
CA ALA A 267 17.68 -2.25 2.83
C ALA A 267 17.59 -3.43 1.84
N LEU A 268 18.24 -3.34 0.67
CA LEU A 268 18.15 -4.36 -0.37
C LEU A 268 19.19 -5.49 -0.24
N ALA A 269 20.31 -5.26 0.46
CA ALA A 269 21.35 -6.27 0.62
C ALA A 269 20.86 -7.58 1.26
N PRO A 270 20.01 -7.56 2.34
CA PRO A 270 19.48 -8.79 2.91
C PRO A 270 18.57 -9.56 1.94
N LEU A 271 17.78 -8.84 1.12
CA LEU A 271 16.93 -9.46 0.10
C LEU A 271 17.77 -10.12 -1.02
N LEU A 272 18.82 -9.46 -1.46
CA LEU A 272 19.78 -10.02 -2.42
C LEU A 272 20.49 -11.25 -1.83
N ALA A 273 20.93 -11.17 -0.58
CA ALA A 273 21.58 -12.30 0.12
C ALA A 273 20.62 -13.49 0.24
N LEU A 274 19.36 -13.27 0.65
CA LEU A 274 18.36 -14.32 0.69
C LEU A 274 18.17 -14.99 -0.67
N PHE A 275 18.05 -14.18 -1.73
CA PHE A 275 17.91 -14.71 -3.08
C PHE A 275 19.13 -15.55 -3.49
N LEU A 276 20.35 -15.05 -3.27
CA LEU A 276 21.57 -15.77 -3.63
C LEU A 276 21.70 -17.09 -2.86
N ILE A 277 21.53 -17.07 -1.53
CA ILE A 277 21.56 -18.27 -0.70
C ILE A 277 20.48 -19.26 -1.15
N GLY A 278 19.24 -18.79 -1.34
CA GLY A 278 18.14 -19.62 -1.82
C GLY A 278 18.40 -20.23 -3.19
N ASN A 279 19.02 -19.45 -4.10
CA ASN A 279 19.35 -19.92 -5.44
C ASN A 279 20.45 -21.01 -5.43
N PHE A 280 21.45 -20.89 -4.56
CA PHE A 280 22.49 -21.90 -4.41
C PHE A 280 22.00 -23.19 -3.74
N THR A 281 21.07 -23.06 -2.79
CA THR A 281 20.65 -24.20 -1.95
C THR A 281 19.38 -24.88 -2.46
N VAL A 282 18.32 -24.10 -2.77
CA VAL A 282 16.95 -24.59 -2.98
C VAL A 282 16.44 -24.36 -4.39
N PHE A 283 16.56 -23.12 -4.93
CA PHE A 283 15.86 -22.75 -6.16
C PHE A 283 16.56 -23.26 -7.41
N LYS A 284 17.88 -23.31 -7.42
CA LYS A 284 18.73 -23.81 -8.54
C LYS A 284 18.28 -23.30 -9.90
N LEU A 285 18.05 -21.98 -10.01
CA LEU A 285 17.56 -21.34 -11.22
C LEU A 285 18.59 -21.41 -12.33
N HIS A 286 18.09 -21.44 -13.57
CA HIS A 286 18.96 -21.33 -14.74
C HIS A 286 19.67 -19.97 -14.76
N LYS A 287 20.90 -19.93 -15.29
CA LYS A 287 21.76 -18.72 -15.32
C LYS A 287 21.05 -17.47 -15.89
N SER A 288 20.18 -17.65 -16.89
CA SER A 288 19.41 -16.56 -17.49
C SER A 288 18.42 -15.95 -16.48
N ALA A 289 17.66 -16.78 -15.74
CA ALA A 289 16.72 -16.32 -14.74
C ALA A 289 17.43 -15.64 -13.56
N THR A 290 18.54 -16.22 -13.09
CA THR A 290 19.37 -15.61 -12.03
C THR A 290 19.88 -14.24 -12.45
N ARG A 291 20.38 -14.10 -13.69
CA ARG A 291 20.87 -12.81 -14.22
C ARG A 291 19.74 -11.78 -14.32
N SER A 292 18.55 -12.20 -14.72
CA SER A 292 17.36 -11.33 -14.78
C SER A 292 16.98 -10.80 -13.41
N VAL A 293 16.95 -11.66 -12.37
CA VAL A 293 16.64 -11.25 -10.99
C VAL A 293 17.68 -10.28 -10.44
N ILE A 294 18.98 -10.56 -10.64
CA ILE A 294 20.05 -9.65 -10.21
C ILE A 294 19.94 -8.29 -10.93
N ALA A 295 19.72 -8.29 -12.24
CA ALA A 295 19.52 -7.05 -13.01
C ALA A 295 18.32 -6.26 -12.48
N GLY A 296 17.19 -6.94 -12.16
CA GLY A 296 16.04 -6.30 -11.56
C GLY A 296 16.32 -5.69 -10.18
N ILE A 297 17.10 -6.37 -9.32
CA ILE A 297 17.51 -5.81 -8.02
C ILE A 297 18.42 -4.59 -8.20
N VAL A 298 19.34 -4.61 -9.17
CA VAL A 298 20.19 -3.46 -9.49
C VAL A 298 19.35 -2.28 -10.00
N MET A 299 18.37 -2.55 -10.86
CA MET A 299 17.42 -1.52 -11.31
C MET A 299 16.59 -0.96 -10.15
N ALA A 300 16.12 -1.82 -9.25
CA ALA A 300 15.40 -1.39 -8.05
C ALA A 300 16.29 -0.52 -7.13
N PHE A 301 17.55 -0.89 -6.94
CA PHE A 301 18.55 -0.12 -6.20
C PHE A 301 18.74 1.29 -6.78
N LEU A 302 19.04 1.38 -8.07
CA LEU A 302 19.24 2.67 -8.74
C LEU A 302 17.96 3.50 -8.73
N GLY A 303 16.82 2.86 -9.05
CA GLY A 303 15.53 3.52 -9.07
C GLY A 303 15.15 4.11 -7.70
N LEU A 304 15.29 3.32 -6.65
CA LEU A 304 14.99 3.75 -5.29
C LEU A 304 15.95 4.85 -4.81
N THR A 305 17.22 4.78 -5.15
CA THR A 305 18.20 5.82 -4.83
C THR A 305 17.84 7.16 -5.48
N PHE A 306 17.48 7.16 -6.77
CA PHE A 306 17.05 8.38 -7.46
C PHE A 306 15.73 8.91 -6.90
N PHE A 307 14.77 8.03 -6.60
CA PHE A 307 13.50 8.40 -6.02
C PHE A 307 13.66 9.08 -4.66
N LEU A 308 14.41 8.47 -3.72
CA LEU A 308 14.66 9.04 -2.40
C LEU A 308 15.45 10.36 -2.47
N THR A 309 16.44 10.43 -3.37
CA THR A 309 17.20 11.66 -3.61
C THR A 309 16.29 12.80 -4.09
N GLY A 310 15.41 12.52 -5.03
CA GLY A 310 14.44 13.51 -5.53
C GLY A 310 13.44 13.96 -4.46
N ALA A 311 12.94 13.01 -3.66
CA ALA A 311 12.01 13.26 -2.58
C ALA A 311 12.64 14.13 -1.48
N ASN A 312 13.78 13.70 -0.93
CA ASN A 312 14.45 14.39 0.17
C ASN A 312 15.22 15.65 -0.26
N GLY A 313 15.78 15.65 -1.47
CA GLY A 313 16.60 16.78 -1.97
C GLY A 313 15.81 17.94 -2.59
N GLY A 314 14.51 17.77 -2.87
CA GLY A 314 13.77 18.84 -3.56
C GLY A 314 12.26 18.85 -3.34
N PHE A 315 11.64 17.69 -3.26
CA PHE A 315 10.18 17.59 -3.29
C PHE A 315 9.55 17.93 -1.93
N MET A 316 10.10 17.40 -0.85
CA MET A 316 9.58 17.57 0.51
C MET A 316 9.76 18.99 1.04
N ASP A 317 10.88 19.65 0.71
CA ASP A 317 11.15 21.03 1.14
C ASP A 317 10.07 22.00 0.66
N VAL A 318 9.58 21.81 -0.57
CA VAL A 318 8.52 22.63 -1.14
C VAL A 318 7.18 22.35 -0.45
N GLY A 319 6.84 21.08 -0.22
CA GLY A 319 5.64 20.72 0.55
C GLY A 319 5.63 21.39 1.91
N ARG A 320 6.75 21.29 2.64
CA ARG A 320 6.93 21.90 3.96
C ARG A 320 6.83 23.43 3.92
N THR A 321 7.48 24.05 2.94
CA THR A 321 7.44 25.52 2.79
C THR A 321 6.02 26.04 2.49
N ILE A 322 5.27 25.35 1.64
CA ILE A 322 3.86 25.68 1.35
C ILE A 322 3.02 25.54 2.61
N GLY A 323 3.19 24.43 3.37
CA GLY A 323 2.48 24.20 4.63
C GLY A 323 2.70 25.31 5.64
N VAL A 324 3.99 25.64 5.94
CA VAL A 324 4.36 26.73 6.86
C VAL A 324 3.75 28.06 6.41
N SER A 325 3.90 28.40 5.12
CA SER A 325 3.45 29.69 4.61
C SER A 325 1.93 29.86 4.64
N LEU A 326 1.19 28.78 4.41
CA LEU A 326 -0.28 28.80 4.48
C LEU A 326 -0.77 28.91 5.93
N ALA A 327 -0.13 28.19 6.87
CA ALA A 327 -0.46 28.25 8.28
C ALA A 327 -0.20 29.66 8.85
N LEU A 328 0.95 30.27 8.55
CA LEU A 328 1.31 31.63 8.97
C LEU A 328 0.36 32.71 8.42
N ARG A 329 -0.31 32.47 7.28
CA ARG A 329 -1.33 33.39 6.77
C ARG A 329 -2.61 33.44 7.60
N GLY A 330 -2.84 32.48 8.48
CA GLY A 330 -4.02 32.41 9.34
C GLY A 330 -5.33 32.13 8.62
N SER A 331 -5.31 31.77 7.32
CA SER A 331 -6.51 31.45 6.54
C SER A 331 -6.81 29.95 6.60
N ALA A 332 -7.50 29.50 7.66
CA ALA A 332 -7.90 28.12 7.85
C ALA A 332 -8.68 27.53 6.63
N PRO A 333 -9.67 28.21 6.03
CA PRO A 333 -10.38 27.65 4.89
C PRO A 333 -9.47 27.34 3.68
N LEU A 334 -8.49 28.21 3.42
CA LEU A 334 -7.54 28.03 2.31
C LEU A 334 -6.59 26.85 2.58
N LEU A 335 -6.06 26.74 3.82
CA LEU A 335 -5.23 25.64 4.24
C LEU A 335 -5.97 24.30 4.07
N LEU A 336 -7.21 24.22 4.54
CA LEU A 336 -8.04 23.02 4.46
C LEU A 336 -8.43 22.66 3.02
N ALA A 337 -8.73 23.66 2.17
CA ALA A 337 -9.05 23.42 0.77
C ALA A 337 -7.85 22.86 -0.02
N ILE A 338 -6.64 23.39 0.23
CA ILE A 338 -5.41 22.87 -0.38
C ILE A 338 -5.08 21.48 0.16
N ALA A 339 -5.23 21.23 1.46
CA ALA A 339 -5.04 19.93 2.08
C ALA A 339 -5.97 18.88 1.45
N PHE A 340 -7.27 19.19 1.28
CA PHE A 340 -8.22 18.31 0.61
C PHE A 340 -7.79 18.03 -0.84
N ALA A 341 -7.44 19.07 -1.60
CA ALA A 341 -7.03 18.93 -2.99
C ALA A 341 -5.78 18.07 -3.14
N LEU A 342 -4.80 18.23 -2.26
CA LEU A 342 -3.58 17.42 -2.25
C LEU A 342 -3.88 15.95 -1.98
N GLY A 343 -4.68 15.62 -0.97
CA GLY A 343 -5.07 14.24 -0.66
C GLY A 343 -5.91 13.62 -1.78
N PHE A 344 -6.87 14.36 -2.31
CA PHE A 344 -7.72 13.92 -3.43
C PHE A 344 -6.90 13.59 -4.68
N LEU A 345 -6.01 14.48 -5.09
CA LEU A 345 -5.18 14.30 -6.28
C LEU A 345 -4.08 13.26 -6.09
N ALA A 346 -3.51 13.13 -4.89
CA ALA A 346 -2.51 12.14 -4.60
C ALA A 346 -3.04 10.71 -4.84
N VAL A 347 -4.25 10.41 -4.40
CA VAL A 347 -4.88 9.09 -4.61
C VAL A 347 -5.27 8.86 -6.06
N LEU A 348 -5.80 9.87 -6.76
CA LEU A 348 -6.09 9.76 -8.20
C LEU A 348 -4.84 9.44 -9.01
N ALA A 349 -3.71 9.88 -8.53
CA ALA A 349 -2.40 9.68 -9.15
C ALA A 349 -1.72 8.37 -8.74
N GLU A 350 -2.21 7.66 -7.70
CA GLU A 350 -1.54 6.49 -7.12
C GLU A 350 -1.76 5.23 -7.96
N PRO A 351 -0.69 4.62 -8.55
CA PRO A 351 -0.83 3.43 -9.39
C PRO A 351 -1.42 2.24 -8.65
N ALA A 352 -1.06 2.04 -7.39
CA ALA A 352 -1.54 0.92 -6.59
C ALA A 352 -3.05 1.00 -6.33
N VAL A 353 -3.62 2.20 -6.24
CA VAL A 353 -5.07 2.42 -6.13
C VAL A 353 -5.78 2.08 -7.44
N HIS A 354 -5.18 2.37 -8.60
CA HIS A 354 -5.72 1.95 -9.89
C HIS A 354 -5.84 0.43 -9.98
N VAL A 355 -4.79 -0.30 -9.60
CA VAL A 355 -4.82 -1.77 -9.56
C VAL A 355 -5.91 -2.28 -8.61
N LEU A 356 -6.05 -1.69 -7.42
CA LEU A 356 -7.11 -2.05 -6.48
C LEU A 356 -8.50 -1.82 -7.07
N THR A 357 -8.74 -0.70 -7.78
CA THR A 357 -10.04 -0.40 -8.38
C THR A 357 -10.39 -1.38 -9.50
N GLU A 358 -9.41 -1.83 -10.29
CA GLU A 358 -9.58 -2.87 -11.30
C GLU A 358 -9.89 -4.21 -10.65
N GLN A 359 -9.19 -4.60 -9.59
CA GLN A 359 -9.48 -5.82 -8.83
C GLN A 359 -10.91 -5.81 -8.26
N VAL A 360 -11.38 -4.69 -7.69
CA VAL A 360 -12.77 -4.58 -7.22
C VAL A 360 -13.76 -4.78 -8.38
N GLN A 361 -13.48 -4.21 -9.54
CA GLN A 361 -14.34 -4.36 -10.72
C GLN A 361 -14.35 -5.82 -11.20
N GLU A 362 -13.22 -6.50 -11.28
CA GLU A 362 -13.10 -7.90 -11.70
C GLU A 362 -13.86 -8.83 -10.76
N VAL A 363 -13.59 -8.73 -9.46
CA VAL A 363 -14.21 -9.58 -8.43
C VAL A 363 -15.72 -9.36 -8.31
N THR A 364 -16.20 -8.16 -8.62
CA THR A 364 -17.65 -7.86 -8.69
C THR A 364 -18.27 -8.13 -10.06
N SER A 365 -17.53 -8.78 -10.96
CA SER A 365 -17.97 -9.06 -12.35
C SER A 365 -18.50 -7.82 -13.07
N GLY A 366 -17.82 -6.68 -12.88
CA GLY A 366 -18.19 -5.39 -13.48
C GLY A 366 -19.39 -4.67 -12.83
N SER A 367 -19.98 -5.26 -11.80
CA SER A 367 -21.16 -4.67 -11.12
C SER A 367 -20.81 -3.37 -10.40
N VAL A 368 -19.60 -3.24 -9.88
CA VAL A 368 -19.04 -2.00 -9.32
C VAL A 368 -18.02 -1.47 -10.31
N ARG A 369 -18.25 -0.27 -10.85
CA ARG A 369 -17.35 0.35 -11.83
C ARG A 369 -16.08 0.85 -11.13
N ALA A 370 -14.91 0.63 -11.73
CA ALA A 370 -13.61 1.14 -11.22
C ALA A 370 -13.63 2.65 -10.98
N SER A 371 -14.30 3.43 -11.84
CA SER A 371 -14.43 4.88 -11.66
C SER A 371 -15.20 5.28 -10.40
N ALA A 372 -16.20 4.50 -9.98
CA ALA A 372 -16.94 4.76 -8.74
C ALA A 372 -16.09 4.46 -7.50
N VAL A 373 -15.30 3.38 -7.55
CA VAL A 373 -14.34 3.02 -6.50
C VAL A 373 -13.27 4.10 -6.38
N MET A 374 -12.69 4.53 -7.51
CA MET A 374 -11.68 5.58 -7.56
C MET A 374 -12.20 6.90 -7.00
N ALA A 375 -13.41 7.34 -7.40
CA ALA A 375 -14.02 8.57 -6.88
C ALA A 375 -14.28 8.48 -5.37
N ALA A 376 -14.75 7.33 -4.88
CA ALA A 376 -14.97 7.10 -3.46
C ALA A 376 -13.66 7.14 -2.66
N MET A 377 -12.60 6.51 -3.17
CA MET A 377 -11.26 6.54 -2.59
C MET A 377 -10.68 7.96 -2.55
N ALA A 378 -10.76 8.69 -3.66
CA ALA A 378 -10.23 10.05 -3.75
C ALA A 378 -10.96 11.03 -2.82
N LEU A 379 -12.30 10.95 -2.74
CA LEU A 379 -13.08 11.73 -1.78
C LEU A 379 -12.76 11.34 -0.33
N GLY A 380 -12.64 10.04 -0.05
CA GLY A 380 -12.27 9.53 1.27
C GLY A 380 -10.92 10.06 1.73
N VAL A 381 -9.88 9.90 0.91
CA VAL A 381 -8.52 10.33 1.24
C VAL A 381 -8.38 11.85 1.25
N GLY A 382 -9.03 12.56 0.32
CA GLY A 382 -9.10 14.03 0.39
C GLY A 382 -9.70 14.51 1.71
N SER A 383 -10.79 13.86 2.17
CA SER A 383 -11.40 14.13 3.48
C SER A 383 -10.48 13.76 4.64
N ALA A 384 -9.70 12.67 4.53
CA ALA A 384 -8.72 12.27 5.54
C ALA A 384 -7.64 13.33 5.73
N VAL A 385 -7.05 13.83 4.64
CA VAL A 385 -6.02 14.87 4.68
C VAL A 385 -6.59 16.18 5.22
N LEU A 386 -7.82 16.54 4.81
CA LEU A 386 -8.54 17.70 5.37
C LEU A 386 -8.73 17.55 6.88
N LEU A 387 -9.25 16.40 7.36
CA LEU A 387 -9.50 16.15 8.78
C LEU A 387 -8.19 16.14 9.58
N SER A 388 -7.12 15.53 9.03
CA SER A 388 -5.81 15.55 9.66
C SER A 388 -5.27 16.98 9.80
N THR A 389 -5.48 17.83 8.79
CA THR A 389 -5.09 19.25 8.82
C THR A 389 -6.02 20.09 9.72
N LEU A 390 -7.28 19.71 9.86
CA LEU A 390 -8.25 20.39 10.73
C LEU A 390 -7.82 20.35 12.21
N ARG A 391 -7.10 19.29 12.63
CA ARG A 391 -6.52 19.19 13.98
C ARG A 391 -5.57 20.35 14.30
N LEU A 392 -4.85 20.86 13.29
CA LEU A 392 -3.95 22.01 13.48
C LEU A 392 -4.73 23.31 13.76
N VAL A 393 -5.95 23.41 13.24
CA VAL A 393 -6.81 24.59 13.38
C VAL A 393 -7.63 24.54 14.67
N ILE A 394 -7.97 23.34 15.13
CA ILE A 394 -8.81 23.09 16.32
C ILE A 394 -7.97 22.33 17.36
N PRO A 395 -7.31 23.02 18.31
CA PRO A 395 -6.40 22.39 19.28
C PRO A 395 -7.06 21.34 20.21
N SER A 396 -8.37 21.39 20.38
CA SER A 396 -9.12 20.39 21.16
C SER A 396 -9.38 19.07 20.43
N LEU A 397 -9.02 19.00 19.13
CA LEU A 397 -9.27 17.84 18.29
C LEU A 397 -8.00 16.99 18.20
N GLU A 398 -7.86 16.04 19.11
CA GLU A 398 -6.73 15.10 19.13
C GLU A 398 -6.94 13.94 18.14
N LEU A 399 -5.85 13.28 17.77
CA LEU A 399 -5.85 12.17 16.78
C LEU A 399 -6.78 11.02 17.19
N TRP A 400 -6.81 10.65 18.46
CA TRP A 400 -7.62 9.54 18.95
C TRP A 400 -9.14 9.82 18.86
N HIS A 401 -9.58 11.09 18.90
CA HIS A 401 -10.99 11.46 18.66
C HIS A 401 -11.50 11.07 17.28
N MET A 402 -10.59 10.89 16.32
CA MET A 402 -10.92 10.44 14.96
C MET A 402 -10.60 8.96 14.76
N LEU A 403 -9.47 8.47 15.29
CA LEU A 403 -9.04 7.08 15.09
C LEU A 403 -9.96 6.09 15.77
N LEU A 404 -10.30 6.32 17.04
CA LEU A 404 -11.12 5.38 17.80
C LEU A 404 -12.50 5.18 17.15
N PRO A 405 -13.30 6.23 16.91
CA PRO A 405 -14.60 6.04 16.24
C PRO A 405 -14.44 5.56 14.80
N GLY A 406 -13.41 6.01 14.08
CA GLY A 406 -13.14 5.60 12.73
C GLY A 406 -12.87 4.08 12.61
N TYR A 407 -11.98 3.54 13.44
CA TYR A 407 -11.73 2.09 13.46
C TYR A 407 -12.91 1.28 14.02
N LEU A 408 -13.65 1.81 14.98
CA LEU A 408 -14.90 1.17 15.43
C LEU A 408 -15.91 1.04 14.28
N VAL A 409 -16.08 2.10 13.49
CA VAL A 409 -16.93 2.07 12.29
C VAL A 409 -16.36 1.10 11.25
N ALA A 410 -15.05 1.18 10.94
CA ALA A 410 -14.42 0.32 9.94
C ALA A 410 -14.55 -1.16 10.30
N VAL A 411 -14.25 -1.55 11.55
CA VAL A 411 -14.38 -2.93 12.03
C VAL A 411 -15.84 -3.32 12.13
N GLY A 412 -16.72 -2.43 12.61
CA GLY A 412 -18.17 -2.66 12.69
C GLY A 412 -18.79 -2.95 11.32
N LEU A 413 -18.38 -2.24 10.29
CA LEU A 413 -18.85 -2.46 8.92
C LEU A 413 -18.48 -3.85 8.37
N THR A 414 -17.44 -4.53 8.88
CA THR A 414 -17.09 -5.90 8.46
C THR A 414 -18.16 -6.94 8.83
N PHE A 415 -19.04 -6.61 9.77
CA PHE A 415 -20.16 -7.49 10.16
C PHE A 415 -21.38 -7.31 9.26
N VAL A 416 -21.47 -6.19 8.54
CA VAL A 416 -22.58 -5.85 7.64
C VAL A 416 -22.19 -6.05 6.17
N SER A 417 -20.95 -5.74 5.80
CA SER A 417 -20.41 -5.95 4.46
C SER A 417 -20.07 -7.43 4.20
N SER A 418 -19.96 -7.83 2.92
CA SER A 418 -19.44 -9.17 2.60
C SER A 418 -17.96 -9.30 2.99
N GLU A 419 -17.52 -10.54 3.27
CA GLU A 419 -16.12 -10.84 3.63
C GLU A 419 -15.13 -10.33 2.56
N LEU A 420 -15.52 -10.40 1.29
CA LEU A 420 -14.75 -9.90 0.17
C LEU A 420 -14.56 -8.38 0.22
N PHE A 421 -15.65 -7.61 0.35
CA PHE A 421 -15.56 -6.16 0.45
C PHE A 421 -14.83 -5.71 1.72
N GLY A 422 -15.01 -6.44 2.83
CA GLY A 422 -14.24 -6.20 4.06
C GLY A 422 -12.73 -6.39 3.82
N GLY A 423 -12.33 -7.50 3.19
CA GLY A 423 -10.92 -7.78 2.87
C GLY A 423 -10.30 -6.73 1.95
N LEU A 424 -10.95 -6.48 0.80
CA LEU A 424 -10.50 -5.47 -0.18
C LEU A 424 -10.42 -4.06 0.43
N ALA A 425 -11.38 -3.70 1.27
CA ALA A 425 -11.42 -2.38 1.89
C ALA A 425 -10.25 -2.16 2.86
N PHE A 426 -9.98 -3.13 3.72
CA PHE A 426 -8.87 -3.04 4.66
C PHE A 426 -7.50 -3.16 3.97
N ASP A 427 -7.36 -4.02 2.96
CA ASP A 427 -6.14 -4.06 2.13
C ASP A 427 -5.94 -2.74 1.38
N GLY A 428 -7.05 -2.11 0.92
CA GLY A 428 -7.05 -0.78 0.33
C GLY A 428 -6.54 0.31 1.27
N GLY A 429 -6.76 0.16 2.58
CA GLY A 429 -6.20 1.04 3.60
C GLY A 429 -4.67 0.99 3.65
N GLY A 430 -4.08 -0.18 3.42
CA GLY A 430 -2.62 -0.30 3.30
C GLY A 430 -2.06 0.23 1.97
N VAL A 431 -2.88 0.23 0.90
CA VAL A 431 -2.45 0.64 -0.45
C VAL A 431 -2.61 2.14 -0.69
N ALA A 432 -3.57 2.79 -0.01
CA ALA A 432 -3.89 4.19 -0.23
C ALA A 432 -2.76 5.17 0.14
N PRO A 433 -1.98 4.97 1.23
CA PRO A 433 -0.85 5.82 1.54
C PRO A 433 0.35 5.48 0.65
N GLY A 434 0.39 5.98 -0.57
CA GLY A 434 1.50 5.75 -1.49
C GLY A 434 2.61 6.82 -1.42
N PRO A 435 3.62 6.73 -2.31
CA PRO A 435 4.80 7.58 -2.30
C PRO A 435 4.54 9.08 -2.30
N MET A 436 3.47 9.54 -2.95
CA MET A 436 3.15 10.97 -2.97
C MET A 436 2.60 11.48 -1.64
N LEU A 437 1.84 10.64 -0.93
CA LEU A 437 1.30 10.96 0.40
C LEU A 437 2.39 10.93 1.46
N THR A 438 3.26 9.93 1.44
CA THR A 438 4.37 9.77 2.40
C THR A 438 5.49 10.78 2.22
N THR A 439 5.64 11.36 1.03
CA THR A 439 6.64 12.40 0.74
C THR A 439 6.04 13.80 0.85
N PHE A 440 5.30 14.24 -0.17
CA PHE A 440 4.87 15.62 -0.31
C PHE A 440 3.77 16.01 0.69
N VAL A 441 2.70 15.20 0.79
CA VAL A 441 1.53 15.57 1.60
C VAL A 441 1.85 15.52 3.09
N LEU A 442 2.64 14.53 3.52
CA LEU A 442 3.13 14.47 4.90
C LEU A 442 4.06 15.65 5.22
N ALA A 443 4.99 16.00 4.32
CA ALA A 443 5.86 17.17 4.49
C ALA A 443 5.05 18.49 4.55
N PHE A 444 3.98 18.60 3.75
CA PHE A 444 3.04 19.71 3.81
C PHE A 444 2.35 19.79 5.18
N ALA A 445 1.86 18.67 5.72
CA ALA A 445 1.21 18.63 7.04
C ALA A 445 2.18 19.01 8.17
N GLN A 446 3.41 18.47 8.12
CA GLN A 446 4.48 18.84 9.06
C GLN A 446 4.82 20.33 8.99
N GLY A 447 4.87 20.89 7.78
CA GLY A 447 5.07 22.33 7.58
C GLY A 447 3.91 23.13 8.12
N ALA A 448 2.67 22.71 7.89
CA ALA A 448 1.49 23.37 8.45
C ALA A 448 1.48 23.34 9.98
N ALA A 449 1.85 22.22 10.60
CA ALA A 449 2.02 22.12 12.04
C ALA A 449 3.11 23.08 12.55
N ALA A 450 4.27 23.13 11.90
CA ALA A 450 5.35 24.04 12.26
C ALA A 450 5.00 25.53 12.11
N GLY A 451 4.08 25.88 11.20
CA GLY A 451 3.59 27.24 11.01
C GLY A 451 2.42 27.61 11.93
N THR A 452 1.85 26.67 12.67
CA THR A 452 0.71 26.90 13.57
C THR A 452 1.21 27.02 15.02
N PRO A 453 1.06 28.19 15.68
CA PRO A 453 1.65 28.43 17.00
C PRO A 453 1.14 27.51 18.12
N THR A 454 -0.06 26.95 17.96
CA THR A 454 -0.71 26.09 18.96
C THR A 454 -0.50 24.60 18.71
N ALA A 455 0.15 24.22 17.60
CA ALA A 455 0.32 22.83 17.20
C ALA A 455 1.69 22.29 17.66
N ASP A 456 1.72 21.01 18.07
CA ASP A 456 2.93 20.22 18.25
C ASP A 456 3.34 19.58 16.92
N VAL A 457 4.58 19.86 16.47
CA VAL A 457 5.04 19.36 15.15
C VAL A 457 5.14 17.84 15.10
N VAL A 458 5.43 17.19 16.22
CA VAL A 458 5.55 15.72 16.28
C VAL A 458 4.16 15.09 16.42
N GLU A 459 3.33 15.61 17.32
CA GLU A 459 2.02 15.02 17.61
C GLU A 459 1.00 15.36 16.52
N ASP A 460 0.95 16.61 16.08
CA ASP A 460 -0.02 17.10 15.09
C ASP A 460 0.47 17.01 13.65
N GLY A 461 1.78 17.05 13.44
CA GLY A 461 2.39 16.88 12.12
C GLY A 461 2.45 15.41 11.63
N LEU A 462 2.17 14.46 12.52
CA LEU A 462 2.02 13.03 12.23
C LEU A 462 0.56 12.60 12.39
N GLY A 463 0.22 11.36 12.01
CA GLY A 463 -1.15 10.84 12.02
C GLY A 463 -1.90 11.07 10.69
N LEU A 464 -1.29 11.74 9.72
CA LEU A 464 -1.88 11.95 8.39
C LEU A 464 -2.00 10.64 7.61
N ILE A 465 -0.93 9.85 7.56
CA ILE A 465 -0.91 8.56 6.85
C ILE A 465 -1.97 7.62 7.45
N THR A 466 -2.11 7.64 8.76
CA THR A 466 -3.13 6.87 9.49
C THR A 466 -4.55 7.24 9.07
N MET A 467 -4.85 8.54 9.00
CA MET A 467 -6.17 9.01 8.58
C MET A 467 -6.45 8.61 7.13
N VAL A 468 -5.45 8.65 6.26
CA VAL A 468 -5.53 8.17 4.89
C VAL A 468 -5.79 6.67 4.83
N ALA A 469 -5.07 5.87 5.62
CA ALA A 469 -5.22 4.42 5.68
C ALA A 469 -6.59 3.97 6.26
N LEU A 470 -7.21 4.80 7.10
CA LEU A 470 -8.51 4.54 7.71
C LEU A 470 -9.68 4.70 6.72
N MET A 471 -9.56 5.59 5.73
CA MET A 471 -10.69 5.93 4.85
C MET A 471 -11.12 4.81 3.91
N PRO A 472 -10.24 4.06 3.21
CA PRO A 472 -10.66 2.95 2.37
C PRO A 472 -11.46 1.87 3.11
N PRO A 473 -11.06 1.41 4.32
CA PRO A 473 -11.87 0.52 5.14
C PRO A 473 -13.32 0.99 5.37
N ILE A 474 -13.54 2.28 5.49
CA ILE A 474 -14.89 2.84 5.67
C ILE A 474 -15.60 2.97 4.33
N VAL A 475 -14.97 3.67 3.37
CA VAL A 475 -15.63 4.09 2.13
C VAL A 475 -15.96 2.90 1.22
N LEU A 476 -15.02 1.94 1.07
CA LEU A 476 -15.25 0.77 0.21
C LEU A 476 -16.27 -0.19 0.81
N GLN A 477 -16.30 -0.36 2.14
CA GLN A 477 -17.34 -1.16 2.78
C GLN A 477 -18.71 -0.52 2.65
N LEU A 478 -18.82 0.80 2.84
CA LEU A 478 -20.07 1.54 2.61
C LEU A 478 -20.55 1.39 1.17
N LEU A 479 -19.62 1.52 0.19
CA LEU A 479 -19.91 1.29 -1.21
C LEU A 479 -20.44 -0.13 -1.45
N GLY A 480 -19.82 -1.14 -0.83
CA GLY A 480 -20.26 -2.54 -0.88
C GLY A 480 -21.65 -2.75 -0.30
N VAL A 481 -21.94 -2.16 0.85
CA VAL A 481 -23.28 -2.24 1.50
C VAL A 481 -24.36 -1.58 0.63
N VAL A 482 -24.09 -0.38 0.09
CA VAL A 482 -25.02 0.32 -0.82
C VAL A 482 -25.26 -0.52 -2.09
N PHE A 483 -24.22 -1.11 -2.63
CA PHE A 483 -24.34 -1.97 -3.80
C PHE A 483 -25.19 -3.20 -3.53
N GLN A 484 -24.94 -3.92 -2.43
CA GLN A 484 -25.75 -5.09 -2.02
C GLN A 484 -27.21 -4.72 -1.79
N ALA A 485 -27.49 -3.58 -1.14
CA ALA A 485 -28.85 -3.11 -0.92
C ALA A 485 -29.59 -2.83 -2.24
N ARG A 486 -28.90 -2.23 -3.24
CA ARG A 486 -29.46 -1.99 -4.58
C ARG A 486 -29.70 -3.29 -5.34
N ALA A 487 -28.79 -4.26 -5.26
CA ALA A 487 -28.94 -5.56 -5.90
C ALA A 487 -30.17 -6.30 -5.34
N ARG A 488 -30.30 -6.38 -4.01
CA ARG A 488 -31.48 -6.99 -3.34
C ARG A 488 -32.79 -6.32 -3.75
N ARG A 489 -32.83 -4.98 -3.86
CA ARG A 489 -34.04 -4.27 -4.32
C ARG A 489 -34.40 -4.63 -5.77
N ARG A 490 -33.44 -4.78 -6.67
CA ARG A 490 -33.69 -5.19 -8.06
C ARG A 490 -34.23 -6.61 -8.14
N THR A 491 -33.69 -7.54 -7.38
CA THR A 491 -34.17 -8.93 -7.31
C THR A 491 -35.60 -8.97 -6.74
N ASN A 492 -35.87 -8.23 -5.68
CA ASN A 492 -37.22 -8.17 -5.11
C ASN A 492 -38.25 -7.56 -6.07
N LEU A 493 -37.90 -6.50 -6.81
CA LEU A 493 -38.78 -5.91 -7.82
C LEU A 493 -39.04 -6.87 -8.99
N ARG A 494 -38.02 -7.63 -9.40
CA ARG A 494 -38.16 -8.64 -10.44
C ARG A 494 -39.03 -9.82 -9.99
N ASN A 495 -38.87 -10.28 -8.76
CA ASN A 495 -39.68 -11.34 -8.18
C ASN A 495 -41.13 -10.91 -7.87
N SER A 496 -41.39 -9.61 -7.81
CA SER A 496 -42.74 -9.05 -7.60
C SER A 496 -43.48 -8.74 -8.92
N ASP A 497 -42.83 -8.90 -10.06
CA ASP A 497 -43.42 -8.74 -11.39
C ASP A 497 -44.02 -10.08 -11.85
N PRO A 498 -45.36 -10.24 -11.90
CA PRO A 498 -46.01 -11.50 -12.27
C PRO A 498 -45.74 -11.96 -13.69
N TRP A 499 -45.17 -11.11 -14.54
CA TRP A 499 -44.89 -11.36 -15.95
C TRP A 499 -43.43 -11.64 -16.29
N SER A 500 -42.53 -11.62 -15.29
CA SER A 500 -41.12 -11.94 -15.49
C SER A 500 -40.95 -13.47 -15.63
N SER A 501 -40.88 -13.99 -16.87
CA SER A 501 -40.44 -15.37 -17.11
C SER A 501 -38.98 -15.52 -16.61
N PRO A 502 -38.64 -16.64 -15.92
CA PRO A 502 -37.25 -16.88 -15.50
C PRO A 502 -36.39 -17.08 -16.79
N THR A 503 -35.37 -16.25 -16.94
CA THR A 503 -34.34 -16.46 -17.95
C THR A 503 -33.43 -17.62 -17.49
N PRO A 504 -32.92 -18.48 -18.40
CA PRO A 504 -32.12 -19.66 -18.06
C PRO A 504 -30.78 -19.37 -17.34
N THR A 505 -30.49 -18.11 -17.03
CA THR A 505 -29.26 -17.69 -16.36
C THR A 505 -29.40 -17.54 -14.84
N ASP A 506 -30.58 -17.84 -14.27
CA ASP A 506 -30.85 -17.59 -12.84
C ASP A 506 -30.49 -18.76 -11.90
N ASP A 507 -29.95 -19.86 -12.43
CA ASP A 507 -29.55 -21.03 -11.63
C ASP A 507 -28.19 -20.88 -10.91
N VAL A 508 -27.53 -19.72 -10.98
CA VAL A 508 -26.22 -19.52 -10.32
C VAL A 508 -26.36 -19.34 -8.79
N ASP A 509 -27.52 -18.86 -8.31
CA ASP A 509 -27.75 -18.69 -6.88
C ASP A 509 -28.24 -19.96 -6.16
N SER A 510 -28.67 -21.00 -6.89
CA SER A 510 -29.07 -22.28 -6.30
C SER A 510 -27.86 -23.18 -5.95
N LEU A 511 -26.66 -22.86 -6.43
CA LEU A 511 -25.42 -23.58 -6.14
C LEU A 511 -24.78 -23.20 -4.80
N ALA A 512 -25.36 -22.28 -4.05
CA ALA A 512 -24.84 -21.84 -2.75
C ALA A 512 -25.40 -22.65 -1.55
N SER A 513 -26.22 -23.70 -1.76
CA SER A 513 -26.65 -24.59 -0.66
C SER A 513 -25.95 -25.96 -0.78
N PRO A 514 -25.33 -26.47 0.31
CA PRO A 514 -24.48 -27.65 0.28
C PRO A 514 -25.20 -29.01 0.14
N THR A 515 -26.50 -29.06 -0.19
CA THR A 515 -27.30 -30.30 -0.12
C THR A 515 -27.82 -30.84 -1.45
N ALA A 516 -27.50 -30.24 -2.61
CA ALA A 516 -28.10 -30.66 -3.88
C ALA A 516 -27.17 -31.44 -4.85
N CYS A 517 -26.00 -31.88 -4.40
CA CYS A 517 -25.06 -32.63 -5.27
C CYS A 517 -24.97 -34.13 -4.89
N ALA A 518 -26.10 -34.83 -4.96
CA ALA A 518 -26.11 -36.30 -4.96
C ALA A 518 -27.32 -36.78 -5.72
N LYS A 519 -27.16 -36.94 -7.06
CA LYS A 519 -27.83 -37.87 -7.96
C LYS A 519 -27.94 -37.28 -9.38
N SER A 520 -26.88 -37.41 -10.18
CA SER A 520 -26.99 -37.58 -11.62
C SER A 520 -25.68 -38.18 -12.16
N THR A 521 -25.74 -39.43 -12.51
CA THR A 521 -24.74 -40.17 -13.29
C THR A 521 -24.58 -39.57 -14.68
N PRO A 522 -23.38 -39.37 -15.21
CA PRO A 522 -23.22 -38.90 -16.59
C PRO A 522 -23.32 -40.08 -17.55
N ARG A 523 -24.23 -39.95 -18.49
CA ARG A 523 -24.31 -40.79 -19.71
C ARG A 523 -23.21 -40.32 -20.67
N ALA A 524 -22.29 -41.20 -20.97
CA ALA A 524 -21.25 -40.99 -21.98
C ALA A 524 -21.84 -40.74 -23.37
N ALA A 525 -21.47 -39.60 -23.96
CA ALA A 525 -21.60 -39.41 -25.42
C ALA A 525 -20.20 -39.09 -25.96
N ALA A 526 -19.61 -40.05 -26.62
CA ALA A 526 -18.40 -39.91 -27.40
C ALA A 526 -18.67 -39.03 -28.62
N VAL A 527 -17.93 -37.94 -28.77
CA VAL A 527 -17.73 -37.28 -30.07
C VAL A 527 -16.23 -37.23 -30.34
N SER A 528 -15.84 -38.11 -31.26
CA SER A 528 -14.54 -38.14 -31.91
C SER A 528 -14.39 -36.90 -32.81
N ALA A 529 -13.38 -36.07 -32.58
CA ALA A 529 -12.84 -35.16 -33.59
C ALA A 529 -11.35 -35.38 -33.67
N GLY A 530 -10.90 -35.90 -34.79
CA GLY A 530 -9.56 -36.33 -35.09
C GLY A 530 -8.57 -35.16 -35.15
N TYR A 531 -7.45 -35.38 -34.53
CA TYR A 531 -6.23 -34.62 -34.72
C TYR A 531 -5.30 -35.49 -35.58
N GLN A 532 -5.04 -35.08 -36.83
CA GLN A 532 -4.01 -35.69 -37.69
C GLN A 532 -2.69 -34.94 -37.47
N PRO A 533 -1.59 -35.63 -37.20
CA PRO A 533 -0.26 -35.05 -37.28
C PRO A 533 0.23 -35.07 -38.74
N ALA A 534 0.86 -33.96 -39.16
CA ALA A 534 1.49 -33.84 -40.47
C ALA A 534 2.74 -34.73 -40.51
N GLU A 535 2.74 -35.66 -41.46
CA GLU A 535 3.89 -36.48 -41.82
C GLU A 535 4.94 -35.67 -42.60
N THR A 536 6.16 -35.84 -42.16
CA THR A 536 7.39 -35.44 -42.85
C THR A 536 7.59 -36.32 -44.08
N GLY A 537 7.48 -35.76 -45.28
CA GLY A 537 7.87 -36.38 -46.51
C GLY A 537 9.35 -36.17 -46.81
N GLN A 538 10.10 -37.24 -46.80
CA GLN A 538 11.42 -37.37 -47.40
C GLN A 538 11.33 -37.48 -48.94
N GLY A 539 12.28 -36.82 -49.59
CA GLY A 539 12.91 -37.44 -50.74
C GLY A 539 12.66 -36.87 -52.11
N LYS A 540 13.59 -36.27 -52.75
CA LYS A 540 14.46 -36.90 -53.77
C LYS A 540 15.31 -35.82 -54.47
N LYS A 541 16.55 -36.17 -54.65
CA LYS A 541 17.51 -35.57 -55.57
C LYS A 541 17.00 -35.58 -57.01
N GLU A 542 17.29 -34.53 -57.79
CA GLU A 542 18.06 -34.69 -59.05
C GLU A 542 18.25 -33.33 -59.73
N ASN A 543 19.52 -33.08 -60.03
CA ASN A 543 20.16 -32.43 -61.19
C ASN A 543 19.57 -31.11 -61.75
N SER A 544 20.25 -30.01 -61.61
CA SER A 544 21.13 -29.38 -62.62
C SER A 544 21.85 -28.20 -61.99
#